data_cc7ca60bb63f75d7705cef2db26dfd82
#
_entry.id   cc7ca60bb63f75d7705cef2db26dfd82
#
_cell.length_a   1.000
_cell.length_b   1.000
_cell.length_c   1.000
_cell.angle_alpha   90.00
_cell.angle_beta   90.00
_cell.angle_gamma   90.00
#
_symmetry.space_group_name_H-M   'P 1'
#
loop_
_entity.id
_entity.type
_entity.pdbx_description
1 polymer ?
#
loop_
_entity_poly.entity_id
_entity_poly.type
_entity_poly.pdbx_seq_one_letter_code
_entity_poly.pdbx_strand_id
1 'polypeptide(L)'
;MNKCLLPVLGMCVMAAGCSQPGSPSPTAAATASSPAHQESQDLTNIPGQFPTPGSLTDNGQAEAPVGGCANLDGPLVNASLTLVDCGSAKNTYRIIKRVNVAQECGDTDRSFYHNSKATGQYTACLDLAWDSSSCVGLGQPVTKVACTDTTVPNRVKPVKIILNTTGLEGCPDGGYKHPQRRFTVCTEDQK
;
A
#
# COMPACT_ATOMS: atom_id res chain seq x y z
N MET A 1 0.27 -56.41 -17.46
CA MET A 1 0.38 -57.78 -16.93
C MET A 1 0.04 -57.71 -15.46
N ASN A 2 -0.87 -58.57 -15.07
CA ASN A 2 -1.35 -58.99 -13.75
C ASN A 2 -2.18 -57.96 -12.96
N LYS A 3 -3.49 -58.10 -12.97
CA LYS A 3 -4.46 -59.12 -12.50
C LYS A 3 -4.33 -59.44 -11.00
N CYS A 4 -5.34 -59.19 -10.25
CA CYS A 4 -6.23 -60.08 -9.50
C CYS A 4 -6.75 -59.34 -8.27
N LEU A 5 -7.87 -59.50 -7.75
CA LEU A 5 -9.15 -60.15 -7.83
C LEU A 5 -9.84 -59.96 -6.45
N LEU A 6 -11.11 -59.73 -6.49
CA LEU A 6 -12.19 -59.72 -5.51
C LEU A 6 -12.24 -61.02 -4.64
N PRO A 7 -13.28 -61.20 -3.78
CA PRO A 7 -14.19 -60.39 -2.96
C PRO A 7 -14.34 -60.97 -1.52
N VAL A 8 -15.11 -60.32 -0.61
CA VAL A 8 -15.87 -61.06 0.43
C VAL A 8 -17.14 -60.28 0.77
N LEU A 9 -18.24 -61.02 0.60
CA LEU A 9 -19.61 -60.75 1.06
C LEU A 9 -19.68 -60.79 2.60
N GLY A 10 -20.61 -60.03 3.15
CA GLY A 10 -21.06 -60.15 4.53
C GLY A 10 -22.23 -59.22 4.83
N MET A 11 -23.32 -59.57 4.56
CA MET A 11 -24.60 -59.97 5.23
C MET A 11 -25.28 -58.87 6.10
N CYS A 12 -26.56 -58.65 5.72
CA CYS A 12 -27.58 -57.78 6.30
C CYS A 12 -27.80 -57.93 7.80
N VAL A 13 -28.18 -56.82 8.44
CA VAL A 13 -29.22 -56.80 9.50
C VAL A 13 -30.11 -55.59 9.30
N MET A 14 -31.41 -55.89 9.07
CA MET A 14 -32.45 -54.87 9.08
C MET A 14 -32.85 -54.55 10.52
N ALA A 15 -32.89 -53.25 10.85
CA ALA A 15 -33.66 -52.77 11.98
C ALA A 15 -34.53 -51.60 11.52
N ALA A 16 -35.83 -51.87 11.50
CA ALA A 16 -36.90 -50.91 11.31
C ALA A 16 -36.95 -49.98 12.56
N GLY A 17 -36.95 -48.68 12.39
CA GLY A 17 -37.09 -47.70 13.47
C GLY A 17 -37.61 -46.36 12.99
N CYS A 18 -38.89 -46.17 13.15
CA CYS A 18 -39.70 -44.96 13.36
C CYS A 18 -39.31 -43.66 12.66
N SER A 19 -40.20 -43.29 11.76
CA SER A 19 -40.36 -41.95 11.19
C SER A 19 -40.64 -40.89 12.28
N GLN A 20 -39.80 -39.86 12.39
CA GLN A 20 -40.17 -38.59 13.01
C GLN A 20 -40.20 -37.49 11.94
N PRO A 21 -41.23 -36.61 11.94
CA PRO A 21 -41.32 -35.50 11.02
C PRO A 21 -40.24 -34.46 11.34
N GLY A 22 -39.45 -34.16 10.31
CA GLY A 22 -38.31 -33.23 10.38
C GLY A 22 -38.74 -31.83 10.75
N SER A 23 -38.08 -31.29 11.77
CA SER A 23 -37.96 -29.87 11.97
C SER A 23 -37.03 -29.26 10.88
N PRO A 24 -37.40 -28.12 10.30
CA PRO A 24 -36.50 -27.43 9.40
C PRO A 24 -35.28 -26.90 10.20
N SER A 25 -34.11 -27.43 9.89
CA SER A 25 -32.83 -26.80 10.34
C SER A 25 -32.79 -25.35 9.90
N PRO A 26 -32.48 -24.42 10.80
CA PRO A 26 -32.20 -23.07 10.36
C PRO A 26 -30.93 -23.09 9.51
N THR A 27 -31.07 -22.78 8.24
CA THR A 27 -29.95 -22.46 7.36
C THR A 27 -29.21 -21.28 7.98
N ALA A 28 -28.05 -21.54 8.58
CA ALA A 28 -27.16 -20.49 9.03
C ALA A 28 -26.73 -19.70 7.78
N ALA A 29 -27.35 -18.54 7.61
CA ALA A 29 -26.85 -17.55 6.67
C ALA A 29 -25.41 -17.22 7.10
N ALA A 30 -24.45 -17.68 6.33
CA ALA A 30 -23.07 -17.24 6.48
C ALA A 30 -23.05 -15.74 6.19
N THR A 31 -23.10 -14.94 7.26
CA THR A 31 -22.84 -13.51 7.19
C THR A 31 -21.38 -13.38 6.76
N ALA A 32 -21.18 -13.06 5.49
CA ALA A 32 -19.87 -12.66 4.99
C ALA A 32 -19.51 -11.37 5.72
N SER A 33 -18.74 -11.50 6.80
CA SER A 33 -18.14 -10.35 7.47
C SER A 33 -17.19 -9.72 6.46
N SER A 34 -17.52 -8.54 5.95
CA SER A 34 -16.54 -7.69 5.26
C SER A 34 -15.32 -7.58 6.16
N PRO A 35 -14.10 -7.72 5.61
CA PRO A 35 -12.91 -7.55 6.42
C PRO A 35 -12.97 -6.18 7.07
N ALA A 36 -12.99 -6.16 8.41
CA ALA A 36 -12.99 -4.93 9.18
C ALA A 36 -11.76 -4.12 8.79
N HIS A 37 -11.93 -2.82 8.55
CA HIS A 37 -10.82 -1.92 8.31
C HIS A 37 -9.92 -1.96 9.54
N GLN A 38 -8.65 -2.24 9.35
CA GLN A 38 -7.66 -2.26 10.41
C GLN A 38 -6.93 -0.93 10.43
N GLU A 39 -6.88 -0.28 11.58
CA GLU A 39 -6.12 0.97 11.78
C GLU A 39 -4.70 0.67 12.26
N SER A 40 -3.74 1.48 11.81
CA SER A 40 -2.36 1.48 12.27
C SER A 40 -1.87 2.91 12.46
N GLN A 41 -0.94 3.10 13.40
CA GLN A 41 -0.25 4.39 13.61
C GLN A 41 1.22 4.32 13.21
N ASP A 42 1.70 3.16 12.75
CA ASP A 42 3.08 3.02 12.26
C ASP A 42 3.18 3.55 10.82
N LEU A 43 3.46 4.84 10.70
CA LEU A 43 3.63 5.55 9.43
C LEU A 43 4.96 5.22 8.73
N THR A 44 5.89 4.57 9.41
CA THR A 44 7.22 4.24 8.86
C THR A 44 7.27 2.87 8.20
N ASN A 45 6.32 2.00 8.55
CA ASN A 45 6.22 0.64 8.01
C ASN A 45 4.76 0.30 7.67
N ILE A 46 4.30 0.80 6.54
CA ILE A 46 2.92 0.64 6.09
C ILE A 46 2.75 -0.73 5.42
N PRO A 47 1.92 -1.64 5.95
CA PRO A 47 1.62 -2.90 5.29
C PRO A 47 1.08 -2.71 3.87
N GLY A 48 1.66 -3.40 2.89
CA GLY A 48 1.27 -3.28 1.50
C GLY A 48 1.88 -2.09 0.74
N GLN A 49 2.69 -1.24 1.40
CA GLN A 49 3.32 -0.10 0.75
C GLN A 49 4.19 -0.51 -0.44
N PHE A 50 4.96 -1.58 -0.27
CA PHE A 50 5.87 -2.06 -1.31
C PHE A 50 5.22 -3.16 -2.15
N PRO A 51 4.94 -2.93 -3.44
CA PRO A 51 4.42 -3.95 -4.33
C PRO A 51 5.47 -5.00 -4.68
N THR A 52 5.02 -6.19 -5.05
CA THR A 52 5.87 -7.27 -5.55
C THR A 52 5.49 -7.57 -7.00
N PRO A 53 6.42 -7.50 -7.96
CA PRO A 53 7.83 -7.08 -7.82
C PRO A 53 8.00 -5.56 -7.57
N GLY A 54 9.01 -5.20 -6.77
CA GLY A 54 9.36 -3.80 -6.51
C GLY A 54 10.15 -3.14 -7.64
N SER A 55 10.68 -3.90 -8.59
CA SER A 55 11.39 -3.39 -9.76
C SER A 55 10.98 -4.13 -11.02
N LEU A 56 10.75 -3.38 -12.11
CA LEU A 56 10.51 -3.87 -13.46
C LEU A 56 11.64 -3.46 -14.42
N THR A 57 12.71 -2.85 -13.92
CA THR A 57 13.89 -2.47 -14.69
C THR A 57 15.14 -2.50 -13.81
N ASP A 58 16.28 -2.84 -14.38
CA ASP A 58 17.58 -2.78 -13.70
C ASP A 58 18.22 -1.38 -13.79
N ASN A 59 17.71 -0.53 -14.69
CA ASN A 59 18.20 0.84 -14.83
C ASN A 59 17.91 1.65 -13.58
N GLY A 60 18.83 2.53 -13.19
CA GLY A 60 18.69 3.44 -12.07
C GLY A 60 18.70 2.76 -10.68
N GLN A 61 19.26 1.56 -10.56
CA GLN A 61 19.27 0.83 -9.29
C GLN A 61 20.04 1.57 -8.18
N ALA A 62 21.14 2.21 -8.52
CA ALA A 62 21.93 2.99 -7.57
C ALA A 62 21.30 4.35 -7.26
N GLU A 63 20.67 4.99 -8.24
CA GLU A 63 20.08 6.33 -8.13
C GLU A 63 18.70 6.32 -7.48
N ALA A 64 17.95 5.22 -7.63
CA ALA A 64 16.60 5.07 -7.08
C ALA A 64 16.38 3.63 -6.55
N PRO A 65 17.12 3.21 -5.51
CA PRO A 65 16.92 1.90 -4.90
C PRO A 65 15.53 1.80 -4.27
N VAL A 66 14.80 0.73 -4.57
CA VAL A 66 13.49 0.46 -3.93
C VAL A 66 13.69 0.34 -2.42
N GLY A 67 12.85 1.02 -1.64
CA GLY A 67 12.99 1.16 -0.18
C GLY A 67 13.87 2.34 0.24
N GLY A 68 14.56 3.01 -0.69
CA GLY A 68 15.32 4.21 -0.42
C GLY A 68 14.45 5.41 -0.07
N CYS A 69 15.06 6.39 0.60
CA CYS A 69 14.45 7.67 0.93
C CYS A 69 15.03 8.76 0.03
N ALA A 70 14.18 9.67 -0.41
CA ALA A 70 14.57 10.67 -1.39
C ALA A 70 13.96 12.04 -1.11
N ASN A 71 14.62 13.05 -1.65
CA ASN A 71 14.08 14.39 -1.83
C ASN A 71 13.93 14.69 -3.33
N LEU A 72 12.86 15.38 -3.71
CA LEU A 72 12.70 15.96 -5.04
C LEU A 72 12.83 17.47 -4.95
N ASP A 73 13.86 18.00 -5.58
CA ASP A 73 14.09 19.44 -5.67
C ASP A 73 13.80 19.97 -7.07
N GLY A 74 13.49 21.26 -7.15
CA GLY A 74 13.24 21.95 -8.40
C GLY A 74 11.79 21.88 -8.91
N PRO A 75 11.50 22.55 -10.03
CA PRO A 75 10.20 22.55 -10.65
C PRO A 75 9.88 21.18 -11.29
N LEU A 76 8.58 20.88 -11.45
CA LEU A 76 8.09 19.60 -12.00
C LEU A 76 8.82 19.11 -13.26
N VAL A 77 9.11 20.04 -14.18
CA VAL A 77 9.71 19.72 -15.50
C VAL A 77 11.22 19.48 -15.43
N ASN A 78 11.89 19.91 -14.35
CA ASN A 78 13.32 19.76 -14.13
C ASN A 78 13.61 19.35 -12.68
N ALA A 79 12.78 18.50 -12.13
CA ALA A 79 13.01 17.95 -10.79
C ALA A 79 14.29 17.10 -10.77
N SER A 80 15.02 17.17 -9.67
CA SER A 80 16.13 16.28 -9.36
C SER A 80 15.80 15.41 -8.18
N LEU A 81 16.05 14.09 -8.28
CA LEU A 81 15.92 13.16 -7.20
C LEU A 81 17.28 12.98 -6.52
N THR A 82 17.31 13.20 -5.21
CA THR A 82 18.50 13.01 -4.38
C THR A 82 18.18 12.01 -3.27
N LEU A 83 19.01 10.96 -3.15
CA LEU A 83 18.91 10.04 -2.01
C LEU A 83 19.30 10.75 -0.72
N VAL A 84 18.54 10.49 0.34
CA VAL A 84 18.75 11.07 1.66
C VAL A 84 18.57 10.01 2.75
N ASP A 85 19.07 10.29 3.96
CA ASP A 85 18.79 9.44 5.11
C ASP A 85 17.31 9.47 5.45
N CYS A 86 16.72 8.29 5.69
CA CYS A 86 15.28 8.13 5.93
C CYS A 86 14.78 8.90 7.17
N GLY A 87 15.64 9.13 8.17
CA GLY A 87 15.32 9.93 9.34
C GLY A 87 15.57 11.45 9.18
N SER A 88 16.04 11.90 8.03
CA SER A 88 16.38 13.31 7.84
C SER A 88 15.15 14.18 7.54
N ALA A 89 15.24 15.48 7.84
CA ALA A 89 14.21 16.45 7.48
C ALA A 89 14.05 16.62 5.95
N LYS A 90 15.03 16.18 5.17
CA LYS A 90 14.97 16.19 3.70
C LYS A 90 14.26 14.98 3.11
N ASN A 91 13.92 13.97 3.93
CA ASN A 91 13.20 12.80 3.46
C ASN A 91 11.73 13.15 3.18
N THR A 92 11.44 13.55 1.95
CA THR A 92 10.07 13.90 1.51
C THR A 92 9.36 12.76 0.81
N TYR A 93 10.11 11.77 0.29
CA TYR A 93 9.55 10.63 -0.44
C TYR A 93 10.23 9.30 -0.09
N ARG A 94 9.45 8.23 -0.21
CA ARG A 94 9.92 6.85 -0.19
C ARG A 94 9.88 6.27 -1.59
N ILE A 95 10.95 5.64 -2.06
CA ILE A 95 10.99 4.97 -3.36
C ILE A 95 10.30 3.61 -3.21
N ILE A 96 9.11 3.47 -3.78
CA ILE A 96 8.25 2.29 -3.59
C ILE A 96 8.47 1.25 -4.68
N LYS A 97 8.74 1.73 -5.89
CA LYS A 97 8.90 0.89 -7.06
C LYS A 97 9.79 1.57 -8.08
N ARG A 98 10.47 0.79 -8.92
CA ARG A 98 11.20 1.31 -10.08
C ARG A 98 10.73 0.58 -11.33
N VAL A 99 10.36 1.35 -12.37
CA VAL A 99 9.69 0.87 -13.57
C VAL A 99 10.25 1.53 -14.83
N ASN A 100 9.82 1.08 -16.02
CA ASN A 100 10.26 1.67 -17.27
C ASN A 100 9.53 2.99 -17.59
N VAL A 101 8.22 3.03 -17.35
CA VAL A 101 7.36 4.18 -17.67
C VAL A 101 6.43 4.54 -16.50
N ALA A 102 6.05 5.81 -16.40
CA ALA A 102 5.29 6.34 -15.28
C ALA A 102 3.92 5.65 -15.06
N GLN A 103 3.28 5.14 -16.11
CA GLN A 103 2.01 4.43 -16.02
C GLN A 103 2.09 3.14 -15.19
N GLU A 104 3.26 2.54 -15.09
CA GLU A 104 3.50 1.33 -14.30
C GLU A 104 3.64 1.60 -12.79
N CYS A 105 3.68 2.87 -12.38
CA CYS A 105 3.71 3.27 -10.97
C CYS A 105 2.39 2.97 -10.23
N GLY A 106 1.26 2.93 -10.93
CA GLY A 106 -0.03 2.65 -10.32
C GLY A 106 -0.51 3.79 -9.43
N ASP A 107 -0.83 3.48 -8.18
CA ASP A 107 -1.41 4.40 -7.19
C ASP A 107 -0.39 5.05 -6.25
N THR A 108 0.86 5.22 -6.68
CA THR A 108 1.86 5.98 -5.90
C THR A 108 1.61 7.49 -5.98
N ASP A 109 2.07 8.24 -4.97
CA ASP A 109 1.80 9.68 -4.87
C ASP A 109 2.49 10.50 -5.96
N ARG A 110 3.64 10.02 -6.45
CA ARG A 110 4.45 10.70 -7.44
C ARG A 110 5.24 9.74 -8.31
N SER A 111 5.56 10.16 -9.53
CA SER A 111 6.56 9.52 -10.38
C SER A 111 7.69 10.51 -10.71
N PHE A 112 8.91 9.99 -10.75
CA PHE A 112 10.10 10.72 -11.20
C PHE A 112 10.73 9.96 -12.37
N TYR A 113 10.62 10.54 -13.56
CA TYR A 113 11.24 9.99 -14.77
C TYR A 113 12.67 10.48 -14.91
N HIS A 114 13.57 9.57 -15.24
CA HIS A 114 14.97 9.87 -15.55
C HIS A 114 15.42 9.13 -16.78
N ASN A 115 16.26 9.80 -17.60
CA ASN A 115 16.88 9.19 -18.76
C ASN A 115 18.29 9.78 -18.96
N SER A 116 19.28 8.94 -18.86
CA SER A 116 20.67 9.33 -19.14
C SER A 116 21.43 8.19 -19.83
N LYS A 117 22.53 8.55 -20.50
CA LYS A 117 23.40 7.53 -21.11
C LYS A 117 24.11 6.65 -20.06
N ALA A 118 24.31 7.17 -18.87
CA ALA A 118 25.05 6.48 -17.81
C ALA A 118 24.19 5.44 -17.07
N THR A 119 22.93 5.76 -16.79
CA THR A 119 22.04 4.97 -15.92
C THR A 119 20.86 4.35 -16.67
N GLY A 120 20.73 4.66 -17.97
CA GLY A 120 19.58 4.26 -18.78
C GLY A 120 18.32 5.05 -18.44
N GLN A 121 17.19 4.57 -18.96
CA GLN A 121 15.87 5.14 -18.71
C GLN A 121 15.19 4.37 -17.57
N TYR A 122 14.63 5.09 -16.61
CA TYR A 122 13.78 4.52 -15.56
C TYR A 122 12.79 5.55 -15.02
N THR A 123 11.79 5.07 -14.30
CA THR A 123 10.88 5.88 -13.51
C THR A 123 10.88 5.39 -12.07
N ALA A 124 11.20 6.25 -11.11
CA ALA A 124 11.00 5.99 -9.70
C ALA A 124 9.56 6.34 -9.31
N CYS A 125 8.87 5.39 -8.69
CA CYS A 125 7.53 5.55 -8.16
C CYS A 125 7.65 5.85 -6.67
N LEU A 126 7.05 6.94 -6.23
CA LEU A 126 7.32 7.57 -4.95
C LEU A 126 6.03 7.71 -4.14
N ASP A 127 6.08 7.35 -2.85
CA ASP A 127 5.09 7.77 -1.87
C ASP A 127 5.66 8.89 -1.02
N LEU A 128 4.81 9.75 -0.48
CA LEU A 128 5.19 10.72 0.54
C LEU A 128 5.76 9.99 1.76
N ALA A 129 6.86 10.52 2.29
CA ALA A 129 7.53 9.94 3.46
C ALA A 129 6.85 10.47 4.73
N TRP A 130 5.82 9.77 5.18
CA TRP A 130 5.05 10.11 6.36
C TRP A 130 5.82 9.81 7.65
N ASP A 131 5.63 10.65 8.66
CA ASP A 131 6.02 10.39 10.05
C ASP A 131 5.08 11.14 11.01
N SER A 132 5.02 10.70 12.26
CA SER A 132 4.11 11.28 13.27
C SER A 132 4.58 12.61 13.84
N SER A 133 5.85 12.97 13.64
CA SER A 133 6.49 14.13 14.28
C SER A 133 6.49 15.38 13.42
N SER A 134 6.23 15.26 12.13
CA SER A 134 6.26 16.38 11.18
C SER A 134 5.01 16.49 10.33
N CYS A 135 4.84 17.63 9.71
CA CYS A 135 3.87 17.89 8.67
C CYS A 135 4.52 17.86 7.28
N VAL A 136 3.71 17.58 6.28
CA VAL A 136 4.09 17.69 4.87
C VAL A 136 3.47 18.95 4.30
N GLY A 137 4.32 19.87 3.82
CA GLY A 137 3.90 21.01 3.02
C GLY A 137 3.72 20.56 1.56
N LEU A 138 2.50 20.67 1.05
CA LEU A 138 2.12 20.20 -0.29
C LEU A 138 2.44 21.21 -1.40
N GLY A 139 3.52 21.96 -1.22
CA GLY A 139 4.04 22.88 -2.23
C GLY A 139 4.82 22.17 -3.34
N GLN A 140 5.47 22.98 -4.18
CA GLN A 140 6.43 22.49 -5.16
C GLN A 140 7.74 23.24 -4.99
N PRO A 141 8.76 22.58 -4.45
CA PRO A 141 8.79 21.15 -4.04
C PRO A 141 7.94 20.86 -2.79
N VAL A 142 7.61 19.60 -2.59
CA VAL A 142 7.07 19.10 -1.32
C VAL A 142 8.14 19.24 -0.25
N THR A 143 7.76 19.66 0.94
CA THR A 143 8.67 19.85 2.06
C THR A 143 8.20 19.15 3.32
N LYS A 144 9.14 18.75 4.17
CA LYS A 144 8.84 18.27 5.52
C LYS A 144 9.09 19.41 6.48
N VAL A 145 8.10 19.77 7.30
CA VAL A 145 8.13 20.97 8.14
C VAL A 145 7.55 20.68 9.53
N ALA A 146 7.86 21.54 10.49
CA ALA A 146 7.16 21.53 11.76
C ALA A 146 5.66 21.85 11.53
N CYS A 147 4.74 21.15 12.18
CA CYS A 147 3.31 21.43 12.02
C CYS A 147 2.91 22.84 12.48
N THR A 148 3.73 23.45 13.34
CA THR A 148 3.58 24.83 13.82
C THR A 148 4.14 25.91 12.88
N ASP A 149 4.83 25.51 11.79
CA ASP A 149 5.39 26.45 10.83
C ASP A 149 4.32 27.02 9.91
N THR A 150 3.74 28.15 10.28
CA THR A 150 2.68 28.83 9.53
C THR A 150 3.17 29.54 8.25
N THR A 151 4.46 29.55 7.99
CA THR A 151 5.04 30.17 6.76
C THR A 151 4.86 29.29 5.53
N VAL A 152 4.67 27.97 5.73
CA VAL A 152 4.42 26.99 4.66
C VAL A 152 2.92 26.75 4.51
N PRO A 153 2.32 27.12 3.37
CA PRO A 153 0.89 26.86 3.12
C PRO A 153 0.61 25.39 2.83
N ASN A 154 -0.67 24.99 2.91
CA ASN A 154 -1.14 23.64 2.55
C ASN A 154 -0.37 22.53 3.30
N ARG A 155 -0.22 22.68 4.61
CA ARG A 155 0.39 21.66 5.45
C ARG A 155 -0.64 20.60 5.84
N VAL A 156 -0.24 19.36 5.78
CA VAL A 156 -1.04 18.23 6.28
C VAL A 156 -0.25 17.42 7.29
N LYS A 157 -0.92 16.99 8.35
CA LYS A 157 -0.37 16.10 9.36
C LYS A 157 -0.94 14.70 9.18
N PRO A 158 -0.11 13.65 9.05
CA PRO A 158 -0.61 12.29 9.04
C PRO A 158 -1.08 11.90 10.47
N VAL A 159 -2.22 11.22 10.57
CA VAL A 159 -2.82 10.86 11.86
C VAL A 159 -2.98 9.36 12.07
N LYS A 160 -3.28 8.62 11.02
CA LYS A 160 -3.40 7.15 11.06
C LYS A 160 -3.39 6.55 9.65
N ILE A 161 -3.24 5.24 9.60
CA ILE A 161 -3.36 4.43 8.39
C ILE A 161 -4.59 3.55 8.53
N ILE A 162 -5.39 3.48 7.48
CA ILE A 162 -6.47 2.51 7.35
C ILE A 162 -6.05 1.47 6.34
N LEU A 163 -6.00 0.23 6.77
CA LEU A 163 -5.67 -0.93 5.94
C LEU A 163 -6.94 -1.57 5.39
N ASN A 164 -6.79 -2.37 4.32
CA ASN A 164 -7.87 -3.07 3.64
C ASN A 164 -8.96 -2.15 3.08
N THR A 165 -8.61 -0.91 2.74
CA THR A 165 -9.51 0.08 2.14
C THR A 165 -9.09 0.43 0.72
N THR A 166 -10.01 0.99 -0.05
CA THR A 166 -9.78 1.56 -1.38
C THR A 166 -10.22 3.04 -1.44
N GLY A 167 -10.73 3.58 -0.34
CA GLY A 167 -11.28 4.91 -0.24
C GLY A 167 -10.76 5.70 0.96
N LEU A 168 -11.50 6.72 1.35
CA LEU A 168 -11.21 7.63 2.46
C LEU A 168 -12.08 7.37 3.69
N GLU A 169 -12.86 6.30 3.69
CA GLU A 169 -13.76 5.97 4.80
C GLU A 169 -12.97 5.81 6.10
N GLY A 170 -13.39 6.52 7.12
CA GLY A 170 -12.73 6.55 8.43
C GLY A 170 -11.62 7.59 8.57
N CYS A 171 -11.28 8.36 7.52
CA CYS A 171 -10.43 9.54 7.65
C CYS A 171 -11.27 10.77 8.01
N PRO A 172 -10.89 11.57 9.05
CA PRO A 172 -11.70 12.70 9.49
C PRO A 172 -11.73 13.84 8.45
N ASP A 173 -10.59 14.28 7.95
CA ASP A 173 -10.48 15.46 7.08
C ASP A 173 -10.05 15.11 5.64
N GLY A 174 -9.51 13.91 5.41
CA GLY A 174 -9.02 13.49 4.12
C GLY A 174 -7.82 12.58 4.21
N GLY A 175 -7.12 12.39 3.10
CA GLY A 175 -5.95 11.50 3.10
C GLY A 175 -5.47 11.12 1.70
N TYR A 176 -4.45 10.29 1.70
CA TYR A 176 -3.79 9.74 0.53
C TYR A 176 -4.16 8.28 0.38
N LYS A 177 -5.03 7.99 -0.59
CA LYS A 177 -5.54 6.64 -0.84
C LYS A 177 -4.67 5.89 -1.84
N HIS A 178 -4.40 4.63 -1.52
CA HIS A 178 -3.67 3.70 -2.38
C HIS A 178 -4.53 2.45 -2.65
N PRO A 179 -5.55 2.57 -3.53
CA PRO A 179 -6.57 1.54 -3.70
C PRO A 179 -6.03 0.21 -4.26
N GLN A 180 -4.97 0.23 -5.07
CA GLN A 180 -4.33 -0.99 -5.57
C GLN A 180 -3.56 -1.72 -4.47
N ARG A 181 -2.97 -0.98 -3.55
CA ARG A 181 -2.20 -1.47 -2.39
C ARG A 181 -3.05 -1.58 -1.12
N ARG A 182 -4.34 -1.15 -1.19
CA ARG A 182 -5.38 -1.33 -0.18
C ARG A 182 -5.08 -0.69 1.16
N PHE A 183 -4.52 0.51 1.15
CA PHE A 183 -4.37 1.34 2.35
C PHE A 183 -4.64 2.82 2.05
N THR A 184 -4.89 3.57 3.11
CA THR A 184 -5.03 5.03 3.07
C THR A 184 -4.29 5.64 4.25
N VAL A 185 -3.48 6.64 4.00
CA VAL A 185 -2.90 7.50 5.05
C VAL A 185 -3.85 8.66 5.29
N CYS A 186 -4.51 8.67 6.44
CA CYS A 186 -5.39 9.77 6.83
C CYS A 186 -4.58 10.97 7.28
N THR A 187 -5.01 12.16 6.91
CA THR A 187 -4.35 13.42 7.24
C THR A 187 -5.32 14.43 7.82
N GLU A 188 -4.78 15.37 8.59
CA GLU A 188 -5.46 16.57 9.08
C GLU A 188 -4.83 17.81 8.49
N ASP A 189 -5.65 18.74 7.99
CA ASP A 189 -5.20 20.02 7.48
C ASP A 189 -4.69 20.91 8.62
N GLN A 190 -3.51 21.48 8.44
CA GLN A 190 -2.92 22.43 9.39
C GLN A 190 -3.15 23.87 8.89
N LYS A 191 -3.89 24.64 9.66
CA LYS A 191 -4.24 26.05 9.39
C LYS A 191 -3.12 26.99 9.76
#